data_c084fbee722b089bcaf7fcd1b538e88e
#
_entry.id   c084fbee722b089bcaf7fcd1b538e88e
#
_cell.length_a   1.000
_cell.length_b   1.000
_cell.length_c   1.000
_cell.angle_alpha   90.00
_cell.angle_beta   90.00
_cell.angle_gamma   90.00
#
_symmetry.space_group_name_H-M   'P 1'
#
loop_
_entity.id
_entity.type
_entity.pdbx_description
1 polymer ?
#
loop_
_entity_poly.entity_id
_entity_poly.type
_entity_poly.pdbx_seq_one_letter_code
_entity_poly.pdbx_strand_id
1 'polypeptide(L)'
;MRSTLRFVSCAIGAWWMAAPVAQAAPPPEVFAPGVISGPSNDAAAAFTPDGATLVFSRDGALLVSTKLPTGWTTPRIAPFSGRWMDAQPTLAPDGSALVFVSNRPLAEGDAKHPGGNLWRVERHGDGWGEPVHLPALVNRGASIWGPSIAADGSLYFMDRVDGKGPFKLWRAQRRDGAWLEPVLQRLGDPAMQQVDPAVAPDESFIVFSAKHPDTDEHERLYIAFREGTGWGAAIDLGAPVNLDGCDSNESRLAPDGRTLYFASDRQTPIRYPRTAAQAEADLARIAAWDDGNQNIWRVSLAPWLDARRRAG
;
A
#
# COMPACT_ATOMS: atom_id res chain seq x y z
N MET A 1 20.99 64.08 50.93
CA MET A 1 19.95 63.29 50.17
C MET A 1 20.68 62.33 49.28
N ARG A 2 20.66 61.01 49.63
CA ARG A 2 21.26 59.90 48.85
C ARG A 2 20.12 59.14 48.24
N SER A 3 20.01 59.14 46.90
CA SER A 3 19.02 58.40 46.14
C SER A 3 19.57 56.99 45.80
N THR A 4 18.90 55.95 46.27
CA THR A 4 19.23 54.58 46.01
C THR A 4 18.40 54.09 44.82
N LEU A 5 19.03 53.82 43.65
CA LEU A 5 18.43 53.12 42.50
C LEU A 5 18.34 51.64 42.82
N ARG A 6 17.15 51.09 42.76
CA ARG A 6 16.91 49.63 42.76
C ARG A 6 16.85 49.11 41.32
N PHE A 7 17.78 48.22 40.95
CA PHE A 7 17.71 47.44 39.72
C PHE A 7 16.77 46.27 39.94
N VAL A 8 15.74 46.17 39.09
CA VAL A 8 14.88 45.00 38.98
C VAL A 8 15.45 44.12 37.85
N SER A 9 16.02 42.96 38.20
CA SER A 9 16.45 41.98 37.23
C SER A 9 15.26 41.12 36.83
N CYS A 10 14.79 41.28 35.58
CA CYS A 10 13.87 40.33 34.95
C CYS A 10 14.65 39.10 34.45
N ALA A 11 14.50 37.98 35.11
CA ALA A 11 14.98 36.70 34.59
C ALA A 11 14.01 36.18 33.49
N ILE A 12 14.44 36.24 32.24
CA ILE A 12 13.72 35.63 31.14
C ILE A 12 14.06 34.14 31.16
N GLY A 13 13.12 33.33 31.67
CA GLY A 13 13.21 31.87 31.60
C GLY A 13 13.00 31.40 30.14
N ALA A 14 14.06 30.99 29.47
CA ALA A 14 13.94 30.32 28.18
C ALA A 14 13.36 28.89 28.40
N TRP A 15 12.10 28.72 28.07
CA TRP A 15 11.49 27.39 27.99
C TRP A 15 11.99 26.70 26.72
N TRP A 16 12.93 25.79 26.87
CA TRP A 16 13.32 24.89 25.81
C TRP A 16 12.17 23.89 25.64
N MET A 17 11.31 24.11 24.65
CA MET A 17 10.42 23.05 24.17
C MET A 17 11.30 22.01 23.51
N ALA A 18 11.50 20.88 24.20
CA ALA A 18 12.09 19.69 23.57
C ALA A 18 11.18 19.30 22.41
N ALA A 19 11.69 19.36 21.19
CA ALA A 19 10.99 18.81 20.03
C ALA A 19 10.67 17.34 20.33
N PRO A 20 9.45 16.85 20.07
CA PRO A 20 9.12 15.45 20.28
C PRO A 20 10.08 14.62 19.42
N VAL A 21 10.85 13.76 20.04
CA VAL A 21 11.65 12.75 19.34
C VAL A 21 10.65 11.91 18.59
N ALA A 22 10.70 11.96 17.26
CA ALA A 22 9.89 11.09 16.42
C ALA A 22 10.23 9.66 16.83
N GLN A 23 9.25 8.92 17.32
CA GLN A 23 9.44 7.53 17.70
C GLN A 23 9.82 6.77 16.43
N ALA A 24 11.00 6.16 16.41
CA ALA A 24 11.45 5.38 15.27
C ALA A 24 10.40 4.29 14.95
N ALA A 25 10.12 4.12 13.67
CA ALA A 25 9.22 3.04 13.23
C ALA A 25 9.78 1.68 13.67
N PRO A 26 8.93 0.75 14.11
CA PRO A 26 9.36 -0.63 14.32
C PRO A 26 9.85 -1.21 12.98
N PRO A 27 10.83 -2.14 13.00
CA PRO A 27 11.24 -2.81 11.79
C PRO A 27 10.06 -3.58 11.18
N PRO A 28 9.92 -3.55 9.84
CA PRO A 28 8.94 -4.37 9.16
C PRO A 28 9.20 -5.87 9.39
N GLU A 29 8.13 -6.65 9.46
CA GLU A 29 8.16 -8.09 9.59
C GLU A 29 7.62 -8.73 8.31
N VAL A 30 8.29 -9.81 7.82
CA VAL A 30 7.75 -10.61 6.73
C VAL A 30 6.44 -11.28 7.16
N PHE A 31 5.44 -11.24 6.29
CA PHE A 31 4.11 -11.72 6.62
C PHE A 31 3.93 -13.20 6.26
N ALA A 32 3.68 -14.04 7.26
CA ALA A 32 3.44 -15.49 7.12
C ALA A 32 4.44 -16.20 6.17
N PRO A 33 5.77 -16.14 6.50
CA PRO A 33 6.82 -16.67 5.65
C PRO A 33 6.65 -18.17 5.37
N GLY A 34 6.90 -18.57 4.12
CA GLY A 34 6.73 -19.94 3.64
C GLY A 34 5.27 -20.34 3.38
N VAL A 35 4.30 -19.45 3.65
CA VAL A 35 2.86 -19.70 3.38
C VAL A 35 2.31 -18.61 2.47
N ILE A 36 2.29 -17.36 2.93
CA ILE A 36 1.84 -16.19 2.15
C ILE A 36 3.02 -15.56 1.43
N SER A 37 4.10 -15.25 2.12
CA SER A 37 5.35 -14.86 1.49
C SER A 37 6.12 -16.13 1.13
N GLY A 38 6.30 -16.39 -0.17
CA GLY A 38 6.86 -17.61 -0.72
C GLY A 38 8.06 -17.33 -1.65
N PRO A 39 8.54 -18.34 -2.40
CA PRO A 39 9.62 -18.18 -3.36
C PRO A 39 9.11 -17.63 -4.71
N SER A 40 8.21 -16.64 -4.67
CA SER A 40 7.55 -16.01 -5.83
C SER A 40 7.33 -14.55 -5.53
N ASN A 41 6.88 -13.77 -6.51
CA ASN A 41 6.51 -12.36 -6.27
C ASN A 41 5.13 -12.28 -5.60
N ASP A 42 5.12 -12.05 -4.31
CA ASP A 42 3.93 -11.92 -3.48
C ASP A 42 3.67 -10.46 -3.11
N ALA A 43 2.47 -9.96 -3.39
CA ALA A 43 2.16 -8.54 -3.23
C ALA A 43 0.68 -8.26 -2.95
N ALA A 44 0.35 -7.00 -2.61
CA ALA A 44 -0.99 -6.45 -2.52
C ALA A 44 -1.97 -7.25 -1.62
N ALA A 45 -1.64 -7.39 -0.34
CA ALA A 45 -2.42 -8.15 0.65
C ALA A 45 -3.73 -7.45 1.03
N ALA A 46 -4.86 -7.85 0.43
CA ALA A 46 -6.20 -7.33 0.70
C ALA A 46 -6.97 -8.25 1.66
N PHE A 47 -7.44 -7.70 2.78
CA PHE A 47 -8.14 -8.45 3.83
C PHE A 47 -9.63 -8.16 3.83
N THR A 48 -10.44 -9.18 4.16
CA THR A 48 -11.84 -8.95 4.56
C THR A 48 -11.90 -8.12 5.84
N PRO A 49 -13.01 -7.37 6.10
CA PRO A 49 -13.12 -6.49 7.27
C PRO A 49 -12.90 -7.18 8.61
N ASP A 50 -13.24 -8.46 8.72
CA ASP A 50 -13.00 -9.30 9.90
C ASP A 50 -11.56 -9.84 9.98
N GLY A 51 -10.74 -9.60 8.95
CA GLY A 51 -9.37 -10.11 8.84
C GLY A 51 -9.27 -11.63 8.68
N ALA A 52 -10.39 -12.32 8.39
CA ALA A 52 -10.44 -13.78 8.31
C ALA A 52 -10.03 -14.33 6.94
N THR A 53 -10.16 -13.54 5.89
CA THR A 53 -9.79 -13.93 4.52
C THR A 53 -8.81 -12.92 3.95
N LEU A 54 -7.78 -13.41 3.29
CA LEU A 54 -6.79 -12.66 2.55
C LEU A 54 -6.89 -12.99 1.06
N VAL A 55 -6.90 -11.96 0.21
CA VAL A 55 -6.68 -12.07 -1.22
C VAL A 55 -5.39 -11.31 -1.55
N PHE A 56 -4.49 -11.90 -2.31
CA PHE A 56 -3.21 -11.29 -2.65
C PHE A 56 -2.75 -11.72 -4.05
N SER A 57 -1.79 -11.00 -4.61
CA SER A 57 -1.19 -11.32 -5.90
C SER A 57 -0.01 -12.27 -5.73
N ARG A 58 0.11 -13.26 -6.64
CA ARG A 58 1.31 -14.09 -6.83
C ARG A 58 1.53 -14.32 -8.31
N ASP A 59 2.62 -13.82 -8.86
CA ASP A 59 3.05 -14.06 -10.27
C ASP A 59 1.90 -13.92 -11.30
N GLY A 60 1.08 -12.86 -11.16
CA GLY A 60 -0.02 -12.57 -12.10
C GLY A 60 -1.28 -13.41 -11.90
N ALA A 61 -1.43 -14.06 -10.76
CA ALA A 61 -2.69 -14.68 -10.31
C ALA A 61 -3.10 -14.11 -8.95
N LEU A 62 -4.42 -14.08 -8.67
CA LEU A 62 -4.95 -13.79 -7.35
C LEU A 62 -5.15 -15.08 -6.56
N LEU A 63 -4.63 -15.10 -5.35
CA LEU A 63 -4.74 -16.21 -4.42
C LEU A 63 -5.58 -15.81 -3.21
N VAL A 64 -6.29 -16.80 -2.66
CA VAL A 64 -7.08 -16.67 -1.44
C VAL A 64 -6.50 -17.58 -0.37
N SER A 65 -6.39 -17.06 0.85
CA SER A 65 -6.05 -17.80 2.05
C SER A 65 -6.98 -17.40 3.20
N THR A 66 -7.29 -18.35 4.07
CA THR A 66 -8.15 -18.13 5.24
C THR A 66 -7.34 -18.24 6.52
N LYS A 67 -7.62 -17.37 7.47
CA LYS A 67 -6.96 -17.35 8.76
C LYS A 67 -7.37 -18.56 9.61
N LEU A 68 -6.38 -19.19 10.20
CA LEU A 68 -6.53 -20.29 11.16
C LEU A 68 -6.06 -19.84 12.56
N PRO A 69 -6.41 -20.53 13.63
CA PRO A 69 -5.86 -20.25 14.95
C PRO A 69 -4.32 -20.27 15.00
N THR A 70 -3.69 -21.09 14.15
CA THR A 70 -2.22 -21.27 14.10
C THR A 70 -1.56 -20.64 12.88
N GLY A 71 -2.25 -19.76 12.13
CA GLY A 71 -1.67 -19.10 10.95
C GLY A 71 -2.66 -18.97 9.79
N TRP A 72 -2.23 -19.33 8.59
CA TRP A 72 -2.99 -19.19 7.34
C TRP A 72 -3.07 -20.53 6.60
N THR A 73 -4.17 -20.77 5.89
CA THR A 73 -4.27 -21.93 4.99
C THR A 73 -3.29 -21.82 3.85
N THR A 74 -2.88 -22.93 3.26
CA THR A 74 -2.18 -22.93 1.96
C THR A 74 -3.02 -22.16 0.95
N PRO A 75 -2.45 -21.10 0.32
CA PRO A 75 -3.17 -20.29 -0.65
C PRO A 75 -3.66 -21.10 -1.86
N ARG A 76 -4.83 -20.73 -2.36
CA ARG A 76 -5.43 -21.29 -3.57
C ARG A 76 -5.78 -20.19 -4.55
N ILE A 77 -5.70 -20.47 -5.84
CA ILE A 77 -6.12 -19.51 -6.88
C ILE A 77 -7.59 -19.13 -6.63
N ALA A 78 -7.89 -17.83 -6.67
CA ALA A 78 -9.24 -17.31 -6.54
C ALA A 78 -10.11 -17.85 -7.70
N PRO A 79 -11.40 -18.17 -7.46
CA PRO A 79 -12.27 -18.82 -8.49
C PRO A 79 -12.36 -18.05 -9.81
N PHE A 80 -12.19 -16.73 -9.75
CA PHE A 80 -12.27 -15.80 -10.89
C PHE A 80 -10.90 -15.45 -11.50
N SER A 81 -9.79 -16.06 -11.06
CA SER A 81 -8.43 -15.75 -11.48
C SER A 81 -7.70 -16.95 -12.08
N GLY A 82 -6.48 -16.70 -12.59
CA GLY A 82 -5.58 -17.73 -13.11
C GLY A 82 -5.69 -18.03 -14.62
N ARG A 83 -6.68 -17.46 -15.31
CA ARG A 83 -6.78 -17.53 -16.77
C ARG A 83 -6.07 -16.37 -17.48
N TRP A 84 -6.06 -15.22 -16.81
CA TRP A 84 -5.48 -13.96 -17.29
C TRP A 84 -4.45 -13.47 -16.28
N MET A 85 -3.67 -12.45 -16.65
CA MET A 85 -2.87 -11.75 -15.67
C MET A 85 -3.82 -10.94 -14.79
N ASP A 86 -3.91 -11.32 -13.51
CA ASP A 86 -4.70 -10.65 -12.48
C ASP A 86 -3.77 -10.22 -11.35
N ALA A 87 -3.88 -8.96 -10.90
CA ALA A 87 -2.98 -8.37 -9.91
C ALA A 87 -3.67 -7.32 -9.04
N GLN A 88 -2.99 -6.88 -8.00
CA GLN A 88 -3.32 -5.72 -7.19
C GLN A 88 -4.76 -5.71 -6.63
N PRO A 89 -5.21 -6.78 -5.97
CA PRO A 89 -6.53 -6.80 -5.37
C PRO A 89 -6.68 -5.75 -4.28
N THR A 90 -7.87 -5.17 -4.17
CA THR A 90 -8.32 -4.34 -3.06
C THR A 90 -9.76 -4.70 -2.70
N LEU A 91 -10.05 -4.89 -1.42
CA LEU A 91 -11.40 -5.13 -0.92
C LEU A 91 -12.08 -3.81 -0.57
N ALA A 92 -13.38 -3.70 -0.87
CA ALA A 92 -14.20 -2.64 -0.32
C ALA A 92 -14.19 -2.72 1.21
N PRO A 93 -14.16 -1.58 1.94
CA PRO A 93 -14.11 -1.57 3.40
C PRO A 93 -15.26 -2.31 4.09
N ASP A 94 -16.40 -2.48 3.43
CA ASP A 94 -17.54 -3.28 3.89
C ASP A 94 -17.46 -4.77 3.52
N GLY A 95 -16.43 -5.16 2.75
CA GLY A 95 -16.21 -6.53 2.29
C GLY A 95 -17.14 -7.00 1.18
N SER A 96 -17.99 -6.13 0.63
CA SER A 96 -19.02 -6.48 -0.37
C SER A 96 -18.46 -6.83 -1.73
N ALA A 97 -17.28 -6.30 -2.07
CA ALA A 97 -16.66 -6.48 -3.37
C ALA A 97 -15.14 -6.39 -3.32
N LEU A 98 -14.51 -6.93 -4.35
CA LEU A 98 -13.09 -6.79 -4.62
C LEU A 98 -12.91 -6.13 -5.99
N VAL A 99 -12.00 -5.15 -6.06
CA VAL A 99 -11.52 -4.58 -7.32
C VAL A 99 -10.09 -5.04 -7.53
N PHE A 100 -9.74 -5.34 -8.76
CA PHE A 100 -8.42 -5.84 -9.13
C PHE A 100 -8.06 -5.41 -10.55
N VAL A 101 -6.79 -5.52 -10.88
CA VAL A 101 -6.26 -5.27 -12.22
C VAL A 101 -6.27 -6.57 -13.02
N SER A 102 -6.70 -6.51 -14.28
CA SER A 102 -6.61 -7.65 -15.18
C SER A 102 -6.33 -7.21 -16.62
N ASN A 103 -5.67 -8.06 -17.38
CA ASN A 103 -5.50 -7.92 -18.82
C ASN A 103 -6.49 -8.77 -19.63
N ARG A 104 -7.56 -9.25 -19.00
CA ARG A 104 -8.60 -10.04 -19.69
C ARG A 104 -9.28 -9.21 -20.78
N PRO A 105 -9.74 -9.85 -21.86
CA PRO A 105 -10.45 -9.17 -22.95
C PRO A 105 -11.78 -8.58 -22.46
N LEU A 106 -12.23 -7.50 -23.08
CA LEU A 106 -13.48 -6.81 -22.74
C LEU A 106 -14.70 -7.60 -23.17
N ALA A 107 -14.59 -8.35 -24.28
CA ALA A 107 -15.62 -9.26 -24.76
C ALA A 107 -15.02 -10.63 -25.06
N GLU A 108 -15.87 -11.67 -25.04
CA GLU A 108 -15.46 -13.02 -25.41
C GLU A 108 -14.99 -13.07 -26.88
N GLY A 109 -13.84 -13.69 -27.10
CA GLY A 109 -13.21 -13.76 -28.43
C GLY A 109 -12.27 -12.62 -28.77
N ASP A 110 -12.25 -11.54 -28.00
CA ASP A 110 -11.28 -10.46 -28.18
C ASP A 110 -9.88 -10.90 -27.76
N ALA A 111 -8.86 -10.18 -28.26
CA ALA A 111 -7.49 -10.30 -27.77
C ALA A 111 -7.40 -9.78 -26.32
N LYS A 112 -6.44 -10.31 -25.55
CA LYS A 112 -6.14 -9.76 -24.23
C LYS A 112 -5.83 -8.27 -24.32
N HIS A 113 -6.25 -7.52 -23.29
CA HIS A 113 -5.94 -6.09 -23.19
C HIS A 113 -4.42 -5.89 -23.06
N PRO A 114 -3.81 -4.93 -23.77
CA PRO A 114 -2.35 -4.73 -23.76
C PRO A 114 -1.81 -4.20 -22.42
N GLY A 115 -2.67 -3.56 -21.59
CA GLY A 115 -2.33 -3.02 -20.27
C GLY A 115 -3.28 -3.53 -19.20
N GLY A 116 -3.15 -2.99 -17.99
CA GLY A 116 -4.10 -3.24 -16.90
C GLY A 116 -5.42 -2.51 -17.11
N ASN A 117 -6.51 -3.14 -16.70
CA ASN A 117 -7.83 -2.55 -16.53
C ASN A 117 -8.40 -2.96 -15.17
N LEU A 118 -9.26 -2.12 -14.61
CA LEU A 118 -9.92 -2.41 -13.35
C LEU A 118 -11.19 -3.22 -13.57
N TRP A 119 -11.27 -4.33 -12.86
CA TRP A 119 -12.38 -5.25 -12.82
C TRP A 119 -12.89 -5.36 -11.40
N ARG A 120 -14.19 -5.58 -11.26
CA ARG A 120 -14.87 -5.75 -9.98
C ARG A 120 -15.54 -7.10 -9.92
N VAL A 121 -15.44 -7.76 -8.76
CA VAL A 121 -16.18 -8.98 -8.44
C VAL A 121 -16.93 -8.77 -7.13
N GLU A 122 -18.23 -9.12 -7.13
CA GLU A 122 -19.06 -9.05 -5.94
C GLU A 122 -18.83 -10.27 -5.05
N ARG A 123 -18.93 -10.06 -3.74
CA ARG A 123 -18.87 -11.15 -2.77
C ARG A 123 -20.29 -11.62 -2.43
N HIS A 124 -20.52 -12.91 -2.48
CA HIS A 124 -21.79 -13.56 -2.17
C HIS A 124 -21.59 -14.61 -1.06
N GLY A 125 -21.79 -14.19 0.20
CA GLY A 125 -21.43 -15.02 1.36
C GLY A 125 -19.93 -15.33 1.37
N ASP A 126 -19.56 -16.61 1.31
CA ASP A 126 -18.16 -17.03 1.25
C ASP A 126 -17.63 -17.17 -0.20
N GLY A 127 -18.48 -16.94 -1.19
CA GLY A 127 -18.16 -17.06 -2.61
C GLY A 127 -17.96 -15.71 -3.31
N TRP A 128 -17.62 -15.80 -4.59
CA TRP A 128 -17.39 -14.66 -5.50
C TRP A 128 -18.25 -14.82 -6.75
N GLY A 129 -18.76 -13.69 -7.24
CA GLY A 129 -19.45 -13.62 -8.52
C GLY A 129 -18.52 -13.61 -9.72
N GLU A 130 -19.07 -13.31 -10.89
CA GLU A 130 -18.28 -13.14 -12.11
C GLU A 130 -17.64 -11.72 -12.13
N PRO A 131 -16.40 -11.60 -12.62
CA PRO A 131 -15.76 -10.31 -12.81
C PRO A 131 -16.47 -9.43 -13.84
N VAL A 132 -16.73 -8.18 -13.45
CA VAL A 132 -17.34 -7.17 -14.30
C VAL A 132 -16.33 -6.06 -14.56
N HIS A 133 -16.15 -5.68 -15.83
CA HIS A 133 -15.28 -4.57 -16.23
C HIS A 133 -15.84 -3.25 -15.68
N LEU A 134 -15.00 -2.43 -15.03
CA LEU A 134 -15.41 -1.10 -14.60
C LEU A 134 -15.59 -0.18 -15.82
N PRO A 135 -16.51 0.81 -15.75
CA PRO A 135 -16.81 1.68 -16.88
C PRO A 135 -15.59 2.41 -17.46
N ALA A 136 -15.68 2.78 -18.74
CA ALA A 136 -14.64 3.50 -19.47
C ALA A 136 -14.23 4.82 -18.80
N LEU A 137 -15.08 5.44 -18.00
CA LEU A 137 -14.75 6.64 -17.24
C LEU A 137 -13.64 6.39 -16.21
N VAL A 138 -13.59 5.19 -15.63
CA VAL A 138 -12.53 4.74 -14.71
C VAL A 138 -11.38 4.13 -15.50
N ASN A 139 -11.68 3.23 -16.45
CA ASN A 139 -10.73 2.59 -17.35
C ASN A 139 -10.46 3.44 -18.60
N ARG A 140 -10.18 4.72 -18.43
CA ARG A 140 -10.04 5.70 -19.53
C ARG A 140 -8.67 5.68 -20.21
N GLY A 141 -7.65 5.22 -19.48
CA GLY A 141 -6.27 5.13 -19.96
C GLY A 141 -5.97 3.79 -20.65
N ALA A 142 -4.87 3.74 -21.39
CA ALA A 142 -4.41 2.49 -21.99
C ALA A 142 -3.94 1.45 -20.97
N SER A 143 -3.68 1.86 -19.73
CA SER A 143 -3.16 0.98 -18.68
C SER A 143 -3.46 1.59 -17.30
N ILE A 144 -4.42 1.04 -16.58
CA ILE A 144 -4.90 1.49 -15.26
C ILE A 144 -4.52 0.44 -14.22
N TRP A 145 -3.97 0.88 -13.08
CA TRP A 145 -3.43 0.02 -12.04
C TRP A 145 -3.75 0.56 -10.64
N GLY A 146 -3.32 -0.16 -9.59
CA GLY A 146 -3.28 0.28 -8.20
C GLY A 146 -4.63 0.70 -7.62
N PRO A 147 -5.68 -0.12 -7.69
CA PRO A 147 -6.97 0.26 -7.09
C PRO A 147 -6.88 0.32 -5.56
N SER A 148 -7.57 1.32 -4.96
CA SER A 148 -7.82 1.43 -3.52
C SER A 148 -9.18 2.07 -3.30
N ILE A 149 -9.98 1.55 -2.36
CA ILE A 149 -11.39 1.92 -2.17
C ILE A 149 -11.58 2.57 -0.80
N ALA A 150 -12.20 3.76 -0.78
CA ALA A 150 -12.66 4.43 0.44
C ALA A 150 -14.07 3.95 0.87
N ALA A 151 -14.46 4.24 2.11
CA ALA A 151 -15.75 3.78 2.66
C ALA A 151 -16.97 4.40 1.96
N ASP A 152 -16.82 5.58 1.34
CA ASP A 152 -17.87 6.22 0.52
C ASP A 152 -17.99 5.58 -0.88
N GLY A 153 -17.20 4.56 -1.18
CA GLY A 153 -17.13 3.91 -2.49
C GLY A 153 -16.25 4.63 -3.52
N SER A 154 -15.58 5.73 -3.14
CA SER A 154 -14.60 6.38 -4.00
C SER A 154 -13.45 5.43 -4.30
N LEU A 155 -13.04 5.41 -5.56
CA LEU A 155 -11.95 4.57 -6.07
C LEU A 155 -10.75 5.43 -6.38
N TYR A 156 -9.63 5.11 -5.74
CA TYR A 156 -8.30 5.62 -6.09
C TYR A 156 -7.62 4.63 -7.02
N PHE A 157 -6.89 5.14 -7.99
CA PHE A 157 -6.14 4.32 -8.96
C PHE A 157 -5.01 5.13 -9.59
N MET A 158 -4.11 4.46 -10.27
CA MET A 158 -3.04 5.12 -11.00
C MET A 158 -3.25 5.09 -12.51
N ASP A 159 -3.03 6.24 -13.13
CA ASP A 159 -3.08 6.46 -14.57
C ASP A 159 -2.07 7.55 -14.95
N ARG A 160 -1.73 7.63 -16.22
CA ARG A 160 -0.88 8.69 -16.77
C ARG A 160 -1.70 9.92 -17.11
N VAL A 161 -1.13 11.10 -16.91
CA VAL A 161 -1.77 12.34 -17.37
C VAL A 161 -1.70 12.38 -18.90
N ASP A 162 -2.86 12.48 -19.53
CA ASP A 162 -2.99 12.46 -21.01
C ASP A 162 -2.27 11.26 -21.69
N GLY A 163 -2.23 10.12 -21.00
CA GLY A 163 -1.61 8.88 -21.45
C GLY A 163 -0.08 8.93 -21.54
N LYS A 164 0.57 9.94 -20.99
CA LYS A 164 2.03 10.18 -21.08
C LYS A 164 2.66 10.43 -19.72
N GLY A 165 4.00 10.33 -19.68
CA GLY A 165 4.77 10.61 -18.48
C GLY A 165 4.61 9.58 -17.37
N PRO A 166 5.01 9.90 -16.13
CA PRO A 166 4.92 9.02 -14.98
C PRO A 166 3.46 8.79 -14.55
N PHE A 167 3.19 7.67 -13.91
CA PHE A 167 1.91 7.42 -13.26
C PHE A 167 1.64 8.44 -12.16
N LYS A 168 0.36 8.79 -12.02
CA LYS A 168 -0.19 9.67 -10.99
C LYS A 168 -1.42 9.03 -10.37
N LEU A 169 -1.77 9.47 -9.17
CA LEU A 169 -2.96 8.99 -8.49
C LEU A 169 -4.18 9.81 -8.88
N TRP A 170 -5.27 9.13 -9.14
CA TRP A 170 -6.56 9.68 -9.48
C TRP A 170 -7.62 9.18 -8.51
N ARG A 171 -8.67 9.95 -8.29
CA ARG A 171 -9.82 9.60 -7.47
C ARG A 171 -11.10 9.76 -8.29
N ALA A 172 -11.84 8.67 -8.47
CA ALA A 172 -13.20 8.66 -9.00
C ALA A 172 -14.18 8.53 -7.84
N GLN A 173 -15.10 9.47 -7.72
CA GLN A 173 -16.23 9.37 -6.77
C GLN A 173 -17.38 8.61 -7.40
N ARG A 174 -18.17 7.95 -6.55
CA ARG A 174 -19.45 7.37 -6.93
C ARG A 174 -20.57 8.15 -6.24
N ARG A 175 -21.54 8.66 -7.02
CA ARG A 175 -22.72 9.37 -6.51
C ARG A 175 -23.97 8.82 -7.17
N ASP A 176 -24.97 8.44 -6.38
CA ASP A 176 -26.25 7.90 -6.88
C ASP A 176 -26.06 6.73 -7.86
N GLY A 177 -25.07 5.89 -7.60
CA GLY A 177 -24.73 4.73 -8.44
C GLY A 177 -23.87 5.03 -9.68
N ALA A 178 -23.67 6.30 -10.05
CA ALA A 178 -22.87 6.72 -11.18
C ALA A 178 -21.43 7.14 -10.76
N TRP A 179 -20.45 6.88 -11.61
CA TRP A 179 -19.10 7.40 -11.46
C TRP A 179 -19.04 8.85 -11.93
N LEU A 180 -18.38 9.69 -11.16
CA LEU A 180 -18.02 11.06 -11.56
C LEU A 180 -16.65 11.07 -12.23
N GLU A 181 -16.36 12.14 -12.99
CA GLU A 181 -15.06 12.35 -13.65
C GLU A 181 -13.91 12.24 -12.64
N PRO A 182 -12.91 11.38 -12.91
CA PRO A 182 -11.79 11.22 -12.00
C PRO A 182 -10.96 12.51 -11.85
N VAL A 183 -10.56 12.79 -10.62
CA VAL A 183 -9.79 13.97 -10.25
C VAL A 183 -8.37 13.58 -9.89
N LEU A 184 -7.40 14.24 -10.53
CA LEU A 184 -5.97 14.07 -10.21
C LEU A 184 -5.70 14.43 -8.75
N GLN A 185 -5.06 13.52 -8.03
CA GLN A 185 -4.63 13.77 -6.65
C GLN A 185 -3.25 14.43 -6.67
N ARG A 186 -3.13 15.55 -5.97
CA ARG A 186 -1.87 16.28 -5.85
C ARG A 186 -1.20 15.84 -4.54
N LEU A 187 -0.20 14.98 -4.66
CA LEU A 187 0.54 14.38 -3.56
C LEU A 187 2.04 14.63 -3.77
N GLY A 188 2.69 15.24 -2.79
CA GLY A 188 4.13 15.46 -2.81
C GLY A 188 4.65 16.21 -4.06
N ASP A 189 5.85 15.84 -4.50
CA ASP A 189 6.49 16.44 -5.68
C ASP A 189 5.78 16.01 -6.99
N PRO A 190 5.32 16.96 -7.82
CA PRO A 190 4.66 16.64 -9.09
C PRO A 190 5.58 15.95 -10.11
N ALA A 191 6.90 16.00 -9.96
CA ALA A 191 7.84 15.28 -10.84
C ALA A 191 7.89 13.78 -10.54
N MET A 192 7.62 13.34 -9.30
CA MET A 192 7.68 11.94 -8.92
C MET A 192 6.59 11.09 -9.59
N GLN A 193 6.94 9.88 -9.98
CA GLN A 193 5.95 8.82 -10.21
C GLN A 193 5.24 8.53 -8.87
N GLN A 194 3.92 8.31 -8.93
CA GLN A 194 3.10 7.98 -7.76
C GLN A 194 2.24 6.76 -8.10
N VAL A 195 2.37 5.70 -7.32
CA VAL A 195 1.75 4.41 -7.60
C VAL A 195 1.20 3.78 -6.31
N ASP A 196 0.42 2.73 -6.44
CA ASP A 196 -0.03 1.80 -5.41
C ASP A 196 -0.64 2.46 -4.17
N PRO A 197 -1.71 3.25 -4.33
CA PRO A 197 -2.35 3.92 -3.20
C PRO A 197 -2.99 2.92 -2.23
N ALA A 198 -2.88 3.20 -0.94
CA ALA A 198 -3.65 2.59 0.14
C ALA A 198 -4.34 3.72 0.91
N VAL A 199 -5.58 4.03 0.54
CA VAL A 199 -6.37 5.10 1.17
C VAL A 199 -7.03 4.58 2.44
N ALA A 200 -7.01 5.39 3.52
CA ALA A 200 -7.81 5.10 4.71
C ALA A 200 -9.31 5.08 4.35
N PRO A 201 -10.14 4.21 4.95
CA PRO A 201 -11.57 4.15 4.64
C PRO A 201 -12.29 5.49 4.76
N ASP A 202 -11.91 6.33 5.72
CA ASP A 202 -12.45 7.69 5.96
C ASP A 202 -11.71 8.79 5.17
N GLU A 203 -10.78 8.39 4.30
CA GLU A 203 -9.89 9.29 3.55
C GLU A 203 -9.05 10.25 4.42
N SER A 204 -8.86 9.98 5.71
CA SER A 204 -8.07 10.81 6.61
C SER A 204 -6.58 10.82 6.28
N PHE A 205 -6.07 9.75 5.67
CA PHE A 205 -4.72 9.64 5.13
C PHE A 205 -4.65 8.69 3.93
N ILE A 206 -3.55 8.78 3.20
CA ILE A 206 -3.21 7.87 2.12
C ILE A 206 -1.73 7.47 2.23
N VAL A 207 -1.44 6.18 2.08
CA VAL A 207 -0.08 5.69 1.85
C VAL A 207 0.05 5.41 0.35
N PHE A 208 1.20 5.70 -0.23
CA PHE A 208 1.47 5.43 -1.65
C PHE A 208 2.95 5.22 -1.87
N SER A 209 3.29 4.56 -2.96
CA SER A 209 4.68 4.41 -3.41
C SER A 209 5.03 5.52 -4.37
N ALA A 210 6.25 6.02 -4.28
CA ALA A 210 6.74 7.02 -5.22
C ALA A 210 8.24 6.90 -5.43
N LYS A 211 8.68 7.34 -6.61
CA LYS A 211 10.10 7.55 -6.95
C LYS A 211 10.25 8.68 -7.96
N HIS A 212 11.40 9.32 -7.94
CA HIS A 212 11.74 10.26 -9.00
C HIS A 212 12.20 9.47 -10.23
N PRO A 213 11.53 9.58 -11.40
CA PRO A 213 11.79 8.69 -12.54
C PRO A 213 13.21 8.76 -13.09
N ASP A 214 13.89 9.92 -12.92
CA ASP A 214 15.20 10.17 -13.49
C ASP A 214 16.37 9.96 -12.51
N THR A 215 16.10 9.87 -11.20
CA THR A 215 17.15 9.84 -10.17
C THR A 215 17.05 8.68 -9.20
N ASP A 216 15.85 8.11 -9.01
CA ASP A 216 15.62 7.04 -8.06
C ASP A 216 15.46 5.70 -8.79
N GLU A 217 16.25 4.71 -8.39
CA GLU A 217 16.12 3.34 -8.92
C GLU A 217 14.94 2.60 -8.29
N HIS A 218 14.66 2.86 -7.00
CA HIS A 218 13.70 2.12 -6.19
C HIS A 218 12.51 2.97 -5.73
N GLU A 219 11.36 2.31 -5.59
CA GLU A 219 10.15 2.91 -5.04
C GLU A 219 10.19 2.94 -3.52
N ARG A 220 9.72 4.06 -2.96
CA ARG A 220 9.67 4.33 -1.51
C ARG A 220 8.24 4.63 -1.09
N LEU A 221 7.88 4.26 0.12
CA LEU A 221 6.56 4.51 0.70
C LEU A 221 6.50 5.88 1.37
N TYR A 222 5.42 6.59 1.08
CA TYR A 222 5.09 7.89 1.64
C TYR A 222 3.70 7.84 2.27
N ILE A 223 3.46 8.69 3.27
CA ILE A 223 2.13 8.94 3.84
C ILE A 223 1.79 10.43 3.67
N ALA A 224 0.55 10.72 3.28
CA ALA A 224 0.00 12.07 3.28
C ALA A 224 -1.32 12.11 4.04
N PHE A 225 -1.54 13.17 4.80
CA PHE A 225 -2.76 13.37 5.58
C PHE A 225 -3.73 14.29 4.87
N ARG A 226 -5.02 14.10 5.09
CA ARG A 226 -6.05 15.00 4.56
C ARG A 226 -5.89 16.40 5.17
N GLU A 227 -5.90 17.42 4.32
CA GLU A 227 -5.91 18.82 4.69
C GLU A 227 -6.98 19.57 3.88
N GLY A 228 -8.08 19.91 4.52
CA GLY A 228 -9.24 20.46 3.84
C GLY A 228 -9.77 19.52 2.74
N THR A 229 -9.84 19.99 1.51
CA THR A 229 -10.28 19.19 0.36
C THR A 229 -9.14 18.48 -0.37
N GLY A 230 -7.89 18.70 0.04
CA GLY A 230 -6.68 18.13 -0.58
C GLY A 230 -5.87 17.28 0.37
N TRP A 231 -4.61 17.09 0.01
CA TRP A 231 -3.61 16.35 0.78
C TRP A 231 -2.51 17.30 1.25
N GLY A 232 -2.04 17.11 2.46
CA GLY A 232 -0.85 17.77 2.98
C GLY A 232 0.44 17.26 2.35
N ALA A 233 1.57 17.70 2.89
CA ALA A 233 2.88 17.25 2.43
C ALA A 233 3.03 15.73 2.57
N ALA A 234 3.62 15.12 1.55
CA ALA A 234 3.99 13.71 1.60
C ALA A 234 5.20 13.53 2.54
N ILE A 235 5.09 12.61 3.48
CA ILE A 235 6.10 12.27 4.46
C ILE A 235 6.69 10.91 4.08
N ASP A 236 7.99 10.84 3.80
CA ASP A 236 8.72 9.59 3.60
C ASP A 236 8.63 8.75 4.89
N LEU A 237 8.23 7.48 4.78
CA LEU A 237 8.20 6.58 5.93
C LEU A 237 9.59 6.27 6.47
N GLY A 238 10.64 6.53 5.70
CA GLY A 238 12.04 6.42 6.13
C GLY A 238 12.46 5.01 6.51
N ALA A 239 13.72 4.87 6.93
CA ALA A 239 14.20 3.60 7.49
C ALA A 239 13.53 3.31 8.85
N PRO A 240 13.19 2.04 9.15
CA PRO A 240 13.51 0.84 8.40
C PRO A 240 12.45 0.40 7.36
N VAL A 241 11.41 1.22 7.11
CA VAL A 241 10.35 0.88 6.15
C VAL A 241 10.88 0.97 4.71
N ASN A 242 11.48 2.10 4.37
CA ASN A 242 12.16 2.31 3.10
C ASN A 242 13.63 1.95 3.23
N LEU A 243 14.00 0.76 2.80
CA LEU A 243 15.39 0.28 2.84
C LEU A 243 16.09 0.66 1.53
N ASP A 244 17.31 1.20 1.63
CA ASP A 244 18.11 1.56 0.45
C ASP A 244 18.44 0.31 -0.39
N GLY A 245 18.33 0.46 -1.70
CA GLY A 245 18.58 -0.62 -2.66
C GLY A 245 17.45 -1.65 -2.78
N CYS A 246 16.25 -1.34 -2.24
CA CYS A 246 15.09 -2.21 -2.31
C CYS A 246 13.83 -1.42 -2.69
N ASP A 247 12.96 -2.03 -3.47
CA ASP A 247 11.62 -1.51 -3.69
C ASP A 247 10.73 -1.68 -2.46
N SER A 248 9.87 -0.71 -2.21
CA SER A 248 8.78 -0.76 -1.24
C SER A 248 7.52 -0.22 -1.91
N ASN A 249 6.59 -1.12 -2.27
CA ASN A 249 5.42 -0.80 -3.11
C ASN A 249 4.20 -1.66 -2.77
N GLU A 250 3.18 -1.60 -3.63
CA GLU A 250 1.92 -2.37 -3.54
C GLU A 250 1.28 -2.35 -2.15
N SER A 251 1.21 -1.15 -1.56
CA SER A 251 0.71 -0.93 -0.20
C SER A 251 -0.78 -1.27 -0.05
N ARG A 252 -1.14 -1.86 1.10
CA ARG A 252 -2.53 -2.13 1.52
C ARG A 252 -2.66 -1.90 3.02
N LEU A 253 -3.80 -1.35 3.43
CA LEU A 253 -4.11 -1.21 4.86
C LEU A 253 -4.80 -2.47 5.39
N ALA A 254 -4.43 -2.87 6.59
CA ALA A 254 -5.20 -3.84 7.35
C ALA A 254 -6.56 -3.26 7.77
N PRO A 255 -7.54 -4.11 8.15
CA PRO A 255 -8.84 -3.65 8.65
C PRO A 255 -8.76 -2.77 9.90
N ASP A 256 -7.67 -2.84 10.68
CA ASP A 256 -7.43 -1.98 11.83
C ASP A 256 -7.11 -0.52 11.46
N GLY A 257 -6.85 -0.23 10.18
CA GLY A 257 -6.45 1.08 9.67
C GLY A 257 -5.11 1.58 10.23
N ARG A 258 -4.33 0.73 10.88
CA ARG A 258 -3.06 1.08 11.56
C ARG A 258 -1.88 0.20 11.15
N THR A 259 -2.13 -0.95 10.56
CA THR A 259 -1.12 -1.85 10.02
C THR A 259 -1.06 -1.69 8.51
N LEU A 260 0.13 -1.41 8.00
CA LEU A 260 0.44 -1.35 6.57
C LEU A 260 1.03 -2.69 6.15
N TYR A 261 0.51 -3.25 5.08
CA TYR A 261 1.13 -4.32 4.30
C TYR A 261 1.70 -3.72 3.02
N PHE A 262 2.87 -4.17 2.61
CA PHE A 262 3.53 -3.70 1.39
C PHE A 262 4.42 -4.80 0.81
N ALA A 263 4.70 -4.74 -0.46
CA ALA A 263 5.65 -5.63 -1.12
C ALA A 263 7.06 -5.02 -1.07
N SER A 264 8.06 -5.88 -0.91
CA SER A 264 9.47 -5.48 -0.99
C SER A 264 10.35 -6.69 -1.32
N ASP A 265 11.37 -6.46 -2.13
CA ASP A 265 12.42 -7.41 -2.51
C ASP A 265 13.60 -7.45 -1.52
N ARG A 266 13.43 -6.81 -0.35
CA ARG A 266 14.43 -6.80 0.71
C ARG A 266 14.77 -8.21 1.18
N GLN A 267 16.06 -8.45 1.42
CA GLN A 267 16.56 -9.72 1.92
C GLN A 267 17.13 -9.58 3.33
N THR A 268 17.11 -10.67 4.09
CA THR A 268 17.80 -10.74 5.37
C THR A 268 19.27 -10.98 5.12
N PRO A 269 20.19 -10.07 5.52
CA PRO A 269 21.60 -10.21 5.26
C PRO A 269 22.21 -11.47 5.89
N ILE A 270 22.98 -12.23 5.12
CA ILE A 270 23.80 -13.32 5.64
C ILE A 270 25.01 -12.73 6.36
N ARG A 271 25.23 -13.15 7.59
CA ARG A 271 26.36 -12.68 8.41
C ARG A 271 27.44 -13.75 8.53
N TYR A 272 28.71 -13.34 8.43
CA TYR A 272 29.86 -14.21 8.59
C TYR A 272 30.75 -13.72 9.73
N PRO A 273 31.46 -14.61 10.47
CA PRO A 273 31.38 -16.08 10.36
C PRO A 273 30.08 -16.64 10.91
N ARG A 274 29.62 -17.79 10.41
CA ARG A 274 28.42 -18.48 10.85
C ARG A 274 28.69 -19.96 11.14
N THR A 275 27.91 -20.55 12.04
CA THR A 275 27.93 -21.98 12.32
C THR A 275 27.25 -22.78 11.21
N ALA A 276 27.42 -24.11 11.15
CA ALA A 276 26.70 -24.97 10.21
C ALA A 276 25.22 -24.88 10.38
N ALA A 277 24.66 -24.87 11.61
CA ALA A 277 23.24 -24.70 11.89
C ALA A 277 22.69 -23.36 11.39
N GLN A 278 23.44 -22.27 11.52
CA GLN A 278 23.05 -20.97 10.95
C GLN A 278 23.08 -21.01 9.43
N ALA A 279 24.04 -21.70 8.83
CA ALA A 279 24.09 -21.86 7.38
C ALA A 279 22.89 -22.65 6.85
N GLU A 280 22.50 -23.74 7.51
CA GLU A 280 21.31 -24.51 7.19
C GLU A 280 20.01 -23.69 7.31
N ALA A 281 19.89 -22.90 8.40
CA ALA A 281 18.76 -22.00 8.60
C ALA A 281 18.67 -20.90 7.52
N ASP A 282 19.81 -20.31 7.12
CA ASP A 282 19.85 -19.33 6.04
C ASP A 282 19.42 -19.95 4.69
N LEU A 283 19.91 -21.14 4.37
CA LEU A 283 19.53 -21.83 3.14
C LEU A 283 18.05 -22.21 3.13
N ALA A 284 17.51 -22.69 4.25
CA ALA A 284 16.09 -23.00 4.39
C ALA A 284 15.20 -21.74 4.22
N ARG A 285 15.62 -20.60 4.81
CA ARG A 285 14.95 -19.32 4.66
C ARG A 285 14.94 -18.85 3.21
N ILE A 286 16.08 -18.86 2.54
CA ILE A 286 16.22 -18.48 1.13
C ILE A 286 15.34 -19.36 0.25
N ALA A 287 15.36 -20.66 0.44
CA ALA A 287 14.51 -21.57 -0.32
C ALA A 287 13.00 -21.40 -0.05
N ALA A 288 12.64 -20.88 1.13
CA ALA A 288 11.25 -20.73 1.51
C ALA A 288 10.62 -19.40 1.02
N TRP A 289 11.39 -18.29 1.07
CA TRP A 289 10.84 -16.97 0.77
C TRP A 289 11.88 -15.85 0.56
N ASP A 290 13.10 -15.94 1.06
CA ASP A 290 14.09 -14.84 1.13
C ASP A 290 15.09 -14.92 -0.05
N ASP A 291 14.57 -15.09 -1.25
CA ASP A 291 15.34 -15.36 -2.48
C ASP A 291 15.55 -14.10 -3.36
N GLY A 292 15.08 -12.93 -2.91
CA GLY A 292 15.16 -11.66 -3.64
C GLY A 292 13.94 -11.36 -4.51
N ASN A 293 12.95 -12.24 -4.54
CA ASN A 293 11.63 -11.91 -5.06
C ASN A 293 10.87 -11.01 -4.08
N GLN A 294 9.81 -10.34 -4.58
CA GLN A 294 8.97 -9.54 -3.72
C GLN A 294 8.20 -10.40 -2.73
N ASN A 295 8.24 -10.01 -1.47
CA ASN A 295 7.47 -10.61 -0.39
C ASN A 295 6.57 -9.58 0.27
N ILE A 296 5.50 -10.03 0.91
CA ILE A 296 4.61 -9.18 1.68
C ILE A 296 5.22 -8.94 3.07
N TRP A 297 5.43 -7.68 3.39
CA TRP A 297 5.89 -7.20 4.69
C TRP A 297 4.79 -6.43 5.40
N ARG A 298 4.84 -6.35 6.72
CA ARG A 298 3.92 -5.55 7.52
C ARG A 298 4.65 -4.64 8.49
N VAL A 299 4.07 -3.47 8.73
CA VAL A 299 4.59 -2.49 9.71
C VAL A 299 3.43 -1.71 10.34
N SER A 300 3.60 -1.27 11.59
CA SER A 300 2.65 -0.38 12.24
C SER A 300 2.82 1.06 11.74
N LEU A 301 1.72 1.72 11.35
CA LEU A 301 1.67 3.14 11.04
C LEU A 301 1.52 4.04 12.27
N ALA A 302 1.45 3.46 13.48
CA ALA A 302 1.26 4.20 14.73
C ALA A 302 2.20 5.41 14.89
N PRO A 303 3.51 5.34 14.55
CA PRO A 303 4.41 6.48 14.71
C PRO A 303 3.93 7.73 13.98
N TRP A 304 3.47 7.60 12.74
CA TRP A 304 3.01 8.72 11.90
C TRP A 304 1.60 9.17 12.28
N LEU A 305 0.66 8.23 12.49
CA LEU A 305 -0.71 8.52 12.85
C LEU A 305 -0.82 9.21 14.22
N ASP A 306 -0.03 8.77 15.21
CA ASP A 306 -0.05 9.36 16.54
C ASP A 306 0.72 10.71 16.58
N ALA A 307 1.75 10.88 15.74
CA ALA A 307 2.41 12.18 15.57
C ALA A 307 1.44 13.22 15.01
N ARG A 308 0.64 12.86 13.98
CA ARG A 308 -0.39 13.76 13.40
C ARG A 308 -1.44 14.17 14.43
N ARG A 309 -1.93 13.23 15.27
CA ARG A 309 -2.90 13.52 16.34
C ARG A 309 -2.36 14.49 17.41
N ARG A 310 -1.06 14.43 17.67
CA ARG A 310 -0.41 15.36 18.65
C ARG A 310 -0.17 16.75 18.08
N ALA A 311 -0.11 16.88 16.77
CA ALA A 311 0.15 18.16 16.09
C ALA A 311 -1.13 18.94 15.73
N GLY A 312 -2.30 18.33 15.76
CA GLY A 312 -3.63 18.94 15.50
C GLY A 312 -4.40 19.11 16.78
#